data_85440708c47d446ada728b6bcf645472
#
_entry.id   85440708c47d446ada728b6bcf645472
#
_cell.length_a   1.000
_cell.length_b   1.000
_cell.length_c   1.000
_cell.angle_alpha   90.00
_cell.angle_beta   90.00
_cell.angle_gamma   90.00
#
_symmetry.space_group_name_H-M   'P 1'
#
loop_
_entity.id
_entity.type
_entity.pdbx_description
1 polymer ?
#
loop_
_entity_poly.entity_id
_entity_poly.type
_entity_poly.pdbx_seq_one_letter_code
_entity_poly.pdbx_strand_id
1 'polypeptide(L)'
;AMRARKPDAPAVVLLSGGLDSATVLAVAKKLGYAVYALSFRYGQRHSSELDAATKVAKSLGATEHQIIDLDLRRFVGGSALTDDAYDVPTSPTAKNEIPITYVPARNTIMLSVALGWAEALGGLDIFFGANAVDYSGYPDCRPDYVRSFEVMANLAPKVGVESHQESTSFRV
;
A
#
# COMPACT_ATOMS: atom_id res chain seq x y z
N ALA A 1 -17.62 -13.54 -2.15
CA ALA A 1 -16.27 -13.87 -1.67
C ALA A 1 -15.27 -13.22 -2.62
N MET A 2 -14.25 -12.53 -2.08
CA MET A 2 -13.20 -11.89 -2.87
C MET A 2 -12.40 -12.96 -3.62
N ARG A 3 -12.32 -12.85 -4.93
CA ARG A 3 -11.51 -13.71 -5.82
C ARG A 3 -10.95 -12.86 -6.96
N ALA A 4 -9.88 -13.32 -7.58
CA ALA A 4 -9.44 -12.76 -8.85
C ALA A 4 -10.59 -12.83 -9.87
N ARG A 5 -10.76 -11.78 -10.66
CA ARG A 5 -11.83 -11.69 -11.69
C ARG A 5 -11.63 -12.72 -12.81
N LYS A 6 -10.40 -13.06 -13.06
CA LYS A 6 -9.94 -14.15 -13.94
C LYS A 6 -8.66 -14.75 -13.35
N PRO A 7 -8.32 -16.00 -13.65
CA PRO A 7 -7.03 -16.58 -13.25
C PRO A 7 -5.88 -15.66 -13.68
N ASP A 8 -4.91 -15.49 -12.80
CA ASP A 8 -3.72 -14.66 -13.02
C ASP A 8 -3.99 -13.20 -13.42
N ALA A 9 -5.16 -12.66 -13.01
CA ALA A 9 -5.41 -11.23 -13.16
C ALA A 9 -4.33 -10.44 -12.41
N PRO A 10 -3.74 -9.38 -13.00
CA PRO A 10 -2.76 -8.56 -12.30
C PRO A 10 -3.37 -7.88 -11.09
N ALA A 11 -2.65 -7.89 -9.97
CA ALA A 11 -2.97 -7.09 -8.80
C ALA A 11 -1.70 -6.47 -8.21
N VAL A 12 -1.76 -5.21 -7.84
CA VAL A 12 -0.65 -4.53 -7.16
C VAL A 12 -0.82 -4.69 -5.66
N VAL A 13 0.25 -5.09 -4.98
CA VAL A 13 0.28 -5.27 -3.53
C VAL A 13 1.35 -4.35 -2.93
N LEU A 14 0.97 -3.44 -2.05
CA LEU A 14 1.92 -2.64 -1.29
C LEU A 14 2.64 -3.53 -0.27
N LEU A 15 3.96 -3.61 -0.37
CA LEU A 15 4.80 -4.50 0.42
C LEU A 15 5.87 -3.72 1.18
N SER A 16 5.71 -3.63 2.51
CA SER A 16 6.68 -2.98 3.39
C SER A 16 7.77 -3.92 3.92
N GLY A 17 7.56 -5.22 3.84
CA GLY A 17 8.40 -6.24 4.47
C GLY A 17 7.95 -6.64 5.88
N GLY A 18 6.97 -5.95 6.47
CA GLY A 18 6.32 -6.32 7.72
C GLY A 18 5.30 -7.45 7.54
N LEU A 19 4.86 -8.03 8.68
CA LEU A 19 3.97 -9.20 8.73
C LEU A 19 2.64 -8.95 8.00
N ASP A 20 2.02 -7.79 8.22
CA ASP A 20 0.71 -7.48 7.64
C ASP A 20 0.77 -7.44 6.11
N SER A 21 1.76 -6.75 5.55
CA SER A 21 1.94 -6.66 4.11
C SER A 21 2.31 -8.01 3.48
N ALA A 22 3.10 -8.83 4.16
CA ALA A 22 3.42 -10.20 3.73
C ALA A 22 2.16 -11.07 3.72
N THR A 23 1.30 -10.96 4.74
CA THR A 23 0.02 -11.66 4.83
C THR A 23 -0.90 -11.27 3.68
N VAL A 24 -1.00 -9.96 3.38
CA VAL A 24 -1.81 -9.45 2.27
C VAL A 24 -1.32 -10.02 0.93
N LEU A 25 -0.01 -10.06 0.71
CA LEU A 25 0.57 -10.66 -0.49
C LEU A 25 0.21 -12.15 -0.61
N ALA A 26 0.34 -12.91 0.48
CA ALA A 26 -0.02 -14.34 0.52
C ALA A 26 -1.52 -14.54 0.22
N VAL A 27 -2.39 -13.67 0.75
CA VAL A 27 -3.84 -13.69 0.49
C VAL A 27 -4.12 -13.42 -0.99
N ALA A 28 -3.53 -12.39 -1.59
CA ALA A 28 -3.70 -12.07 -3.00
C ALA A 28 -3.28 -13.26 -3.89
N LYS A 29 -2.16 -13.91 -3.59
CA LYS A 29 -1.73 -15.15 -4.29
C LYS A 29 -2.76 -16.27 -4.14
N LYS A 30 -3.25 -16.51 -2.93
CA LYS A 30 -4.27 -17.55 -2.65
C LYS A 30 -5.59 -17.28 -3.37
N LEU A 31 -5.92 -16.02 -3.61
CA LEU A 31 -7.11 -15.61 -4.37
C LEU A 31 -6.95 -15.79 -5.89
N GLY A 32 -5.77 -16.16 -6.38
CA GLY A 32 -5.49 -16.46 -7.79
C GLY A 32 -4.98 -15.29 -8.62
N TYR A 33 -4.41 -14.26 -7.98
CA TYR A 33 -3.81 -13.13 -8.69
C TYR A 33 -2.37 -13.39 -9.13
N ALA A 34 -1.98 -12.82 -10.28
CA ALA A 34 -0.59 -12.52 -10.58
C ALA A 34 -0.20 -11.27 -9.77
N VAL A 35 0.61 -11.46 -8.72
CA VAL A 35 0.92 -10.40 -7.78
C VAL A 35 2.14 -9.60 -8.23
N TYR A 36 1.96 -8.29 -8.34
CA TYR A 36 2.98 -7.28 -8.58
C TYR A 36 3.22 -6.54 -7.28
N ALA A 37 4.33 -6.83 -6.62
CA ALA A 37 4.67 -6.25 -5.34
C ALA A 37 5.32 -4.87 -5.52
N LEU A 38 4.88 -3.88 -4.74
CA LEU A 38 5.37 -2.51 -4.78
C LEU A 38 5.87 -2.09 -3.41
N SER A 39 7.15 -1.75 -3.33
CA SER A 39 7.79 -1.22 -2.13
C SER A 39 8.29 0.19 -2.37
N PHE A 40 8.44 0.96 -1.29
CA PHE A 40 8.91 2.34 -1.37
C PHE A 40 10.12 2.55 -0.47
N ARG A 41 11.14 3.23 -1.02
CA ARG A 41 12.17 3.86 -0.23
C ARG A 41 11.79 5.33 -0.07
N TYR A 42 11.27 5.69 1.12
CA TYR A 42 10.73 7.03 1.37
C TYR A 42 11.56 7.83 2.39
N GLY A 43 12.79 7.40 2.65
CA GLY A 43 13.68 8.01 3.63
C GLY A 43 13.57 7.39 5.03
N GLN A 44 12.96 6.20 5.16
CA GLN A 44 12.96 5.44 6.42
C GLN A 44 14.40 5.15 6.88
N ARG A 45 14.59 5.13 8.21
CA ARG A 45 15.91 4.96 8.85
C ARG A 45 16.56 3.59 8.59
N HIS A 46 15.75 2.54 8.38
CA HIS A 46 16.24 1.17 8.25
C HIS A 46 16.05 0.61 6.84
N SER A 47 17.13 0.26 6.19
CA SER A 47 17.13 -0.46 4.90
C SER A 47 16.66 -1.91 5.03
N SER A 48 16.71 -2.47 6.25
CA SER A 48 16.31 -3.86 6.56
C SER A 48 14.88 -4.21 6.15
N GLU A 49 13.98 -3.22 6.14
CA GLU A 49 12.59 -3.41 5.69
C GLU A 49 12.52 -3.74 4.19
N LEU A 50 13.30 -3.08 3.36
CA LEU A 50 13.33 -3.34 1.91
C LEU A 50 13.99 -4.68 1.59
N ASP A 51 15.00 -5.09 2.37
CA ASP A 51 15.60 -6.41 2.25
C ASP A 51 14.59 -7.50 2.64
N ALA A 52 13.81 -7.27 3.70
CA ALA A 52 12.73 -8.15 4.11
C ALA A 52 11.64 -8.22 3.02
N ALA A 53 11.21 -7.08 2.47
CA ALA A 53 10.24 -7.02 1.39
C ALA A 53 10.70 -7.81 0.17
N THR A 54 11.97 -7.69 -0.22
CA THR A 54 12.55 -8.43 -1.34
C THR A 54 12.54 -9.94 -1.10
N LYS A 55 12.89 -10.38 0.11
CA LYS A 55 12.85 -11.80 0.50
C LYS A 55 11.41 -12.33 0.49
N VAL A 56 10.47 -11.58 1.03
CA VAL A 56 9.04 -11.95 1.06
C VAL A 56 8.47 -12.05 -0.36
N ALA A 57 8.70 -11.04 -1.20
CA ALA A 57 8.24 -11.05 -2.59
C ALA A 57 8.73 -12.30 -3.34
N LYS A 58 10.02 -12.63 -3.19
CA LYS A 58 10.62 -13.82 -3.80
C LYS A 58 10.05 -15.13 -3.25
N SER A 59 9.96 -15.26 -1.92
CA SER A 59 9.52 -16.50 -1.27
C SER A 59 8.05 -16.80 -1.50
N LEU A 60 7.19 -15.78 -1.59
CA LEU A 60 5.77 -15.92 -1.86
C LEU A 60 5.43 -15.92 -3.36
N GLY A 61 6.44 -15.85 -4.23
CA GLY A 61 6.28 -15.94 -5.68
C GLY A 61 5.53 -14.76 -6.29
N ALA A 62 5.89 -13.54 -5.91
CA ALA A 62 5.44 -12.36 -6.64
C ALA A 62 5.92 -12.44 -8.10
N THR A 63 5.07 -12.05 -9.04
CA THR A 63 5.39 -12.03 -10.46
C THR A 63 6.49 -11.02 -10.75
N GLU A 64 6.42 -9.87 -10.08
CA GLU A 64 7.41 -8.80 -10.16
C GLU A 64 7.46 -8.07 -8.81
N HIS A 65 8.61 -7.49 -8.47
CA HIS A 65 8.78 -6.63 -7.32
C HIS A 65 9.51 -5.36 -7.73
N GLN A 66 8.82 -4.22 -7.62
CA GLN A 66 9.38 -2.89 -7.87
C GLN A 66 9.62 -2.16 -6.55
N ILE A 67 10.76 -1.44 -6.48
CA ILE A 67 11.09 -0.55 -5.39
C ILE A 67 11.18 0.86 -5.95
N ILE A 68 10.31 1.75 -5.48
CA ILE A 68 10.25 3.15 -5.93
C ILE A 68 10.93 4.04 -4.89
N ASP A 69 11.87 4.86 -5.35
CA ASP A 69 12.49 5.89 -4.53
C ASP A 69 11.58 7.13 -4.46
N LEU A 70 11.14 7.46 -3.25
CA LEU A 70 10.23 8.56 -2.97
C LEU A 70 10.71 9.29 -1.71
N ASP A 71 11.62 10.24 -1.87
CA ASP A 71 12.20 10.95 -0.70
C ASP A 71 11.21 11.96 -0.11
N LEU A 72 10.35 11.48 0.80
CA LEU A 72 9.37 12.30 1.50
C LEU A 72 9.99 13.26 2.51
N ARG A 73 11.24 13.07 2.93
CA ARG A 73 11.92 13.96 3.90
C ARG A 73 12.04 15.39 3.39
N ARG A 74 12.05 15.58 2.07
CA ARG A 74 12.17 16.91 1.45
C ARG A 74 11.01 17.84 1.72
N PHE A 75 9.83 17.31 2.04
CA PHE A 75 8.62 18.12 2.27
C PHE A 75 7.77 17.63 3.45
N VAL A 76 8.15 16.55 4.09
CA VAL A 76 7.46 15.99 5.24
C VAL A 76 8.44 15.89 6.40
N GLY A 77 8.55 16.97 7.18
CA GLY A 77 9.29 16.96 8.45
C GLY A 77 8.41 16.51 9.62
N GLY A 78 9.03 16.24 10.78
CA GLY A 78 8.34 16.01 12.04
C GLY A 78 7.78 14.60 12.27
N SER A 79 8.20 13.60 11.49
CA SER A 79 7.90 12.19 11.76
C SER A 79 9.12 11.45 12.30
N ALA A 80 8.97 10.70 13.38
CA ALA A 80 10.05 9.87 13.92
C ALA A 80 10.55 8.78 12.95
N LEU A 81 9.83 8.47 11.88
CA LEU A 81 10.29 7.53 10.85
C LEU A 81 11.19 8.16 9.79
N THR A 82 11.12 9.48 9.61
CA THR A 82 11.82 10.19 8.52
C THR A 82 12.72 11.32 9.00
N ASP A 83 12.63 11.71 10.27
CA ASP A 83 13.35 12.83 10.86
C ASP A 83 14.19 12.35 12.06
N ASP A 84 15.51 12.53 11.99
CA ASP A 84 16.45 12.13 13.05
C ASP A 84 16.35 12.97 14.33
N ALA A 85 15.61 14.08 14.29
CA ALA A 85 15.35 14.90 15.47
C ALA A 85 14.36 14.25 16.47
N TYR A 86 13.67 13.18 16.06
CA TYR A 86 12.69 12.50 16.90
C TYR A 86 13.06 11.04 17.15
N ASP A 87 12.94 10.59 18.40
CA ASP A 87 13.09 9.19 18.73
C ASP A 87 11.82 8.40 18.38
N VAL A 88 11.99 7.20 17.85
CA VAL A 88 10.86 6.28 17.61
C VAL A 88 10.37 5.75 18.96
N PRO A 89 9.12 6.02 19.37
CA PRO A 89 8.60 5.54 20.64
C PRO A 89 8.57 4.00 20.70
N THR A 90 8.96 3.46 21.83
CA THR A 90 8.87 2.03 22.12
C THR A 90 7.54 1.64 22.79
N SER A 91 6.72 2.63 23.16
CA SER A 91 5.43 2.45 23.82
C SER A 91 4.28 2.87 22.91
N PRO A 92 3.09 2.23 23.04
CA PRO A 92 1.92 2.63 22.27
C PRO A 92 1.50 4.07 22.56
N THR A 93 1.12 4.81 21.53
CA THR A 93 0.52 6.14 21.65
C THR A 93 -0.85 6.06 22.34
N ALA A 94 -1.24 7.11 23.07
CA ALA A 94 -2.56 7.17 23.69
C ALA A 94 -3.68 7.06 22.64
N LYS A 95 -4.80 6.45 23.04
CA LYS A 95 -5.97 6.35 22.14
C LYS A 95 -6.40 7.75 21.72
N ASN A 96 -6.58 7.96 20.40
CA ASN A 96 -7.00 9.19 19.73
C ASN A 96 -5.90 10.24 19.44
N GLU A 97 -4.63 9.92 19.61
CA GLU A 97 -3.54 10.80 19.16
C GLU A 97 -2.90 10.24 17.89
N ILE A 98 -2.56 11.14 16.96
CA ILE A 98 -1.79 10.75 15.77
C ILE A 98 -0.36 10.45 16.22
N PRO A 99 0.16 9.23 15.95
CA PRO A 99 1.50 8.86 16.37
C PRO A 99 2.58 9.75 15.76
N ILE A 100 3.66 10.02 16.49
CA ILE A 100 4.84 10.75 15.97
C ILE A 100 5.51 10.03 14.79
N THR A 101 5.20 8.76 14.59
CA THR A 101 5.62 7.95 13.43
C THR A 101 4.76 8.18 12.20
N TYR A 102 3.70 8.99 12.30
CA TYR A 102 2.86 9.32 11.15
C TYR A 102 3.63 10.14 10.14
N VAL A 103 3.68 9.65 8.91
CA VAL A 103 4.17 10.40 7.75
C VAL A 103 2.97 10.94 6.99
N PRO A 104 2.77 12.26 6.91
CA PRO A 104 1.58 12.86 6.32
C PRO A 104 1.26 12.33 4.91
N ALA A 105 0.02 11.87 4.73
CA ALA A 105 -0.52 11.37 3.46
C ALA A 105 0.29 10.22 2.80
N ARG A 106 1.13 9.51 3.58
CA ARG A 106 2.02 8.46 3.04
C ARG A 106 1.24 7.40 2.26
N ASN A 107 0.17 6.85 2.84
CA ASN A 107 -0.63 5.83 2.16
C ASN A 107 -1.32 6.38 0.91
N THR A 108 -1.78 7.63 0.93
CA THR A 108 -2.36 8.28 -0.25
C THR A 108 -1.37 8.36 -1.40
N ILE A 109 -0.13 8.78 -1.13
CA ILE A 109 0.93 8.87 -2.13
C ILE A 109 1.27 7.48 -2.68
N MET A 110 1.47 6.51 -1.79
CA MET A 110 1.81 5.14 -2.18
C MET A 110 0.69 4.46 -2.97
N LEU A 111 -0.56 4.61 -2.57
CA LEU A 111 -1.71 4.08 -3.28
C LEU A 111 -1.91 4.74 -4.64
N SER A 112 -1.60 6.03 -4.78
CA SER A 112 -1.67 6.74 -6.08
C SER A 112 -0.64 6.19 -7.07
N VAL A 113 0.57 5.89 -6.61
CA VAL A 113 1.59 5.22 -7.45
C VAL A 113 1.14 3.79 -7.81
N ALA A 114 0.58 3.06 -6.85
CA ALA A 114 0.03 1.72 -7.08
C ALA A 114 -1.10 1.73 -8.11
N LEU A 115 -1.98 2.75 -8.08
CA LEU A 115 -3.06 2.93 -9.04
C LEU A 115 -2.53 3.11 -10.46
N GLY A 116 -1.53 3.97 -10.65
CA GLY A 116 -0.91 4.18 -11.95
C GLY A 116 -0.24 2.91 -12.49
N TRP A 117 0.44 2.14 -11.62
CA TRP A 117 1.04 0.89 -12.04
C TRP A 117 0.00 -0.20 -12.33
N ALA A 118 -1.06 -0.31 -11.51
CA ALA A 118 -2.15 -1.23 -11.77
C ALA A 118 -2.81 -0.95 -13.13
N GLU A 119 -3.09 0.32 -13.45
CA GLU A 119 -3.62 0.71 -14.76
C GLU A 119 -2.69 0.30 -15.90
N ALA A 120 -1.38 0.56 -15.79
CA ALA A 120 -0.38 0.19 -16.80
C ALA A 120 -0.30 -1.33 -17.03
N LEU A 121 -0.55 -2.13 -15.99
CA LEU A 121 -0.58 -3.60 -16.06
C LEU A 121 -1.92 -4.14 -16.57
N GLY A 122 -2.93 -3.31 -16.75
CA GLY A 122 -4.31 -3.73 -16.99
C GLY A 122 -4.94 -4.45 -15.79
N GLY A 123 -4.43 -4.19 -14.60
CA GLY A 123 -4.95 -4.69 -13.32
C GLY A 123 -5.96 -3.71 -12.73
N LEU A 124 -6.90 -4.24 -11.97
CA LEU A 124 -8.00 -3.48 -11.36
C LEU A 124 -8.06 -3.65 -9.84
N ASP A 125 -7.13 -4.38 -9.27
CA ASP A 125 -7.12 -4.71 -7.85
C ASP A 125 -5.81 -4.24 -7.21
N ILE A 126 -5.95 -3.48 -6.13
CA ILE A 126 -4.84 -2.99 -5.31
C ILE A 126 -5.04 -3.51 -3.90
N PHE A 127 -4.00 -4.04 -3.31
CA PHE A 127 -4.02 -4.56 -1.94
C PHE A 127 -3.00 -3.82 -1.08
N PHE A 128 -3.40 -3.43 0.12
CA PHE A 128 -2.47 -2.94 1.13
C PHE A 128 -2.88 -3.39 2.54
N GLY A 129 -1.91 -3.50 3.42
CA GLY A 129 -2.14 -3.92 4.80
C GLY A 129 -2.50 -2.73 5.68
N ALA A 130 -3.80 -2.47 5.84
CA ALA A 130 -4.33 -1.56 6.85
C ALA A 130 -4.87 -2.41 8.01
N ASN A 131 -4.16 -2.43 9.14
CA ASN A 131 -4.60 -3.16 10.32
C ASN A 131 -5.76 -2.39 10.99
N ALA A 132 -6.82 -3.09 11.34
CA ALA A 132 -7.97 -2.51 12.04
C ALA A 132 -7.61 -1.89 13.42
N VAL A 133 -6.50 -2.31 14.02
CA VAL A 133 -5.99 -1.72 15.27
C VAL A 133 -5.24 -0.41 14.98
N ASP A 134 -4.60 -0.29 13.83
CA ASP A 134 -3.78 0.87 13.45
C ASP A 134 -4.61 2.07 13.03
N TYR A 135 -5.86 1.89 12.57
CA TYR A 135 -6.69 3.02 12.16
C TYR A 135 -7.09 3.93 13.31
N SER A 136 -6.90 3.51 14.54
CA SER A 136 -7.09 4.37 15.71
C SER A 136 -6.08 5.54 15.76
N GLY A 137 -4.93 5.44 15.07
CA GLY A 137 -3.88 6.45 15.08
C GLY A 137 -3.51 7.02 13.69
N TYR A 138 -3.78 6.25 12.61
CA TYR A 138 -3.41 6.68 11.26
C TYR A 138 -4.65 7.03 10.43
N PRO A 139 -4.88 8.32 10.10
CA PRO A 139 -6.06 8.77 9.37
C PRO A 139 -6.27 8.06 8.02
N ASP A 140 -5.17 7.73 7.34
CA ASP A 140 -5.13 7.10 6.02
C ASP A 140 -5.13 5.56 6.05
N CYS A 141 -5.54 4.96 7.18
CA CYS A 141 -5.84 3.53 7.33
C CYS A 141 -7.33 3.24 7.60
N ARG A 142 -8.14 4.29 7.77
CA ARG A 142 -9.57 4.14 8.13
C ARG A 142 -10.40 3.58 6.97
N PRO A 143 -11.42 2.76 7.23
CA PRO A 143 -12.30 2.22 6.19
C PRO A 143 -12.95 3.28 5.29
N ASP A 144 -13.32 4.44 5.86
CA ASP A 144 -13.90 5.54 5.08
C ASP A 144 -12.91 6.15 4.10
N TYR A 145 -11.64 6.26 4.52
CA TYR A 145 -10.56 6.68 3.64
C TYR A 145 -10.38 5.70 2.48
N VAL A 146 -10.28 4.39 2.77
CA VAL A 146 -10.11 3.36 1.75
C VAL A 146 -11.24 3.40 0.73
N ARG A 147 -12.49 3.48 1.19
CA ARG A 147 -13.67 3.62 0.30
C ARG A 147 -13.61 4.89 -0.55
N SER A 148 -13.19 6.01 0.02
CA SER A 148 -13.04 7.28 -0.72
C SER A 148 -11.95 7.19 -1.76
N PHE A 149 -10.83 6.53 -1.45
CA PHE A 149 -9.76 6.28 -2.41
C PHE A 149 -10.25 5.38 -3.57
N GLU A 150 -11.01 4.33 -3.28
CA GLU A 150 -11.60 3.45 -4.30
C GLU A 150 -12.55 4.21 -5.23
N VAL A 151 -13.38 5.11 -4.69
CA VAL A 151 -14.22 6.00 -5.50
C VAL A 151 -13.36 6.86 -6.43
N MET A 152 -12.33 7.51 -5.90
CA MET A 152 -11.39 8.33 -6.70
C MET A 152 -10.68 7.49 -7.76
N ALA A 153 -10.22 6.28 -7.42
CA ALA A 153 -9.57 5.35 -8.33
C ALA A 153 -10.47 4.93 -9.51
N ASN A 154 -11.79 5.03 -9.36
CA ASN A 154 -12.73 4.77 -10.44
C ASN A 154 -13.12 6.01 -11.27
N LEU A 155 -12.63 7.19 -10.90
CA LEU A 155 -12.88 8.45 -11.61
C LEU A 155 -11.66 8.97 -12.36
N ALA A 156 -10.46 8.72 -11.85
CA ALA A 156 -9.23 9.34 -12.35
C ALA A 156 -8.60 8.60 -13.56
N PRO A 157 -8.47 7.26 -13.58
CA PRO A 157 -7.85 6.54 -14.68
C PRO A 157 -8.74 6.45 -15.92
N LYS A 158 -8.09 6.20 -17.05
CA LYS A 158 -8.76 5.99 -18.34
C LYS A 158 -9.83 4.89 -18.28
N VAL A 159 -9.51 3.77 -17.64
CA VAL A 159 -10.43 2.63 -17.48
C VAL A 159 -11.69 3.03 -16.72
N GLY A 160 -11.59 3.86 -15.69
CA GLY A 160 -12.74 4.35 -14.92
C GLY A 160 -13.67 5.25 -15.74
N VAL A 161 -13.13 5.98 -16.71
CA VAL A 161 -13.89 6.89 -17.59
C VAL A 161 -14.51 6.16 -18.78
N GLU A 162 -13.81 5.20 -19.35
CA GLU A 162 -14.24 4.48 -20.58
C GLU A 162 -15.18 3.31 -20.28
N SER A 163 -15.21 2.80 -19.05
CA SER A 163 -16.02 1.63 -18.70
C SER A 163 -17.04 1.95 -17.62
N HIS A 164 -18.33 1.76 -17.93
CA HIS A 164 -19.43 1.91 -16.99
C HIS A 164 -19.89 0.58 -16.36
N GLN A 165 -19.05 -0.47 -16.41
CA GLN A 165 -19.38 -1.80 -15.87
C GLN A 165 -18.64 -2.08 -14.57
N GLU A 166 -19.33 -2.61 -13.56
CA GLU A 166 -18.72 -3.03 -12.28
C GLU A 166 -17.55 -4.03 -12.45
N SER A 167 -17.58 -4.82 -13.54
CA SER A 167 -16.51 -5.77 -13.86
C SER A 167 -15.18 -5.11 -14.23
N THR A 168 -15.17 -3.82 -14.51
CA THR A 168 -14.01 -3.02 -14.93
C THR A 168 -13.64 -1.93 -13.94
N SER A 169 -14.25 -1.90 -12.75
CA SER A 169 -13.94 -0.93 -11.71
C SER A 169 -12.75 -1.37 -10.86
N PHE A 170 -11.92 -0.40 -10.41
CA PHE A 170 -10.88 -0.64 -9.42
C PHE A 170 -11.46 -1.06 -8.07
N ARG A 171 -10.71 -1.93 -7.36
CA ARG A 171 -10.94 -2.30 -5.96
C ARG A 171 -9.67 -2.07 -5.14
N VAL A 172 -9.83 -1.52 -3.96
CA VAL A 172 -8.73 -1.25 -3.02
C VAL A 172 -9.00 -1.92 -1.68
#